data_c724652fa36f3a579f838bc195e40014
#
_entry.id   c724652fa36f3a579f838bc195e40014
#
_cell.length_a   1.000
_cell.length_b   1.000
_cell.length_c   1.000
_cell.angle_alpha   90.00
_cell.angle_beta   90.00
_cell.angle_gamma   90.00
#
_symmetry.space_group_name_H-M   'P 1'
#
loop_
_entity.id
_entity.type
_entity.pdbx_description
1 polymer ?
#
loop_
_entity_poly.entity_id
_entity_poly.type
_entity_poly.pdbx_seq_one_letter_code
_entity_poly.pdbx_strand_id
1 'polypeptide(L)'
;MEQQAVIDFFDRAAANWDAQLVRNEAVIGKILDNAGIRPGVSVLDVACGTGVLIPDYLKRGAARVTAIDIAPEMARIAREKFPQENVTVLCGDAARTRFETPFDCIMVYNAFPHFPEPERLIAHLAGLLTPGGTLTVAHGLSRSALDAHHEKTARAVSNGLLPVETLAGLFAKHLTVTVRISDGDMYQVVGQRRL
;
A
#
# COMPACT_ATOMS: atom_id res chain seq x y z
N MET A 1 -3.28 -15.56 -10.80
CA MET A 1 -2.24 -15.59 -9.75
C MET A 1 -2.81 -16.24 -8.51
N GLU A 2 -2.14 -17.24 -7.99
CA GLU A 2 -2.59 -17.95 -6.78
C GLU A 2 -2.07 -17.24 -5.53
N GLN A 3 -2.94 -17.04 -4.55
CA GLN A 3 -2.62 -16.32 -3.31
C GLN A 3 -1.49 -16.99 -2.52
N GLN A 4 -1.46 -18.33 -2.47
CA GLN A 4 -0.41 -19.07 -1.79
C GLN A 4 0.98 -18.82 -2.41
N ALA A 5 1.07 -18.71 -3.73
CA ALA A 5 2.34 -18.40 -4.40
C ALA A 5 2.87 -17.00 -4.02
N VAL A 6 1.98 -16.02 -3.81
CA VAL A 6 2.34 -14.69 -3.30
C VAL A 6 2.90 -14.79 -1.88
N ILE A 7 2.19 -15.49 -0.98
CA ILE A 7 2.63 -15.70 0.41
C ILE A 7 4.01 -16.35 0.44
N ASP A 8 4.18 -17.48 -0.26
CA ASP A 8 5.45 -18.22 -0.27
C ASP A 8 6.63 -17.41 -0.83
N PHE A 9 6.34 -16.55 -1.81
CA PHE A 9 7.36 -15.65 -2.40
C PHE A 9 7.85 -14.63 -1.37
N PHE A 10 6.92 -13.91 -0.72
CA PHE A 10 7.27 -12.85 0.22
C PHE A 10 7.82 -13.40 1.53
N ASP A 11 7.33 -14.54 2.03
CA ASP A 11 7.90 -15.21 3.21
C ASP A 11 9.38 -15.60 2.99
N ARG A 12 9.72 -16.14 1.81
CA ARG A 12 11.12 -16.44 1.49
C ARG A 12 12.00 -15.19 1.39
N ALA A 13 11.44 -14.08 0.92
CA ALA A 13 12.18 -12.83 0.76
C ALA A 13 12.33 -12.03 2.06
N ALA A 14 11.46 -12.27 3.06
CA ALA A 14 11.30 -11.43 4.24
C ALA A 14 12.59 -11.19 5.03
N ALA A 15 13.40 -12.22 5.25
CA ALA A 15 14.63 -12.13 6.04
C ALA A 15 15.67 -11.14 5.46
N ASN A 16 15.68 -10.97 4.13
CA ASN A 16 16.63 -10.09 3.44
C ASN A 16 15.96 -8.82 2.88
N TRP A 17 14.66 -8.61 3.13
CA TRP A 17 13.88 -7.55 2.51
C TRP A 17 14.46 -6.16 2.79
N ASP A 18 14.68 -5.84 4.07
CA ASP A 18 15.20 -4.53 4.48
C ASP A 18 16.62 -4.26 3.96
N ALA A 19 17.46 -5.30 3.85
CA ALA A 19 18.82 -5.16 3.33
C ALA A 19 18.88 -4.83 1.82
N GLN A 20 17.83 -5.18 1.09
CA GLN A 20 17.72 -4.93 -0.36
C GLN A 20 16.84 -3.71 -0.67
N LEU A 21 16.26 -3.08 0.35
CA LEU A 21 15.33 -1.98 0.19
C LEU A 21 16.04 -0.72 -0.31
N VAL A 22 15.66 -0.23 -1.48
CA VAL A 22 16.09 1.06 -2.00
C VAL A 22 14.96 2.07 -1.77
N ARG A 23 15.23 3.12 -1.00
CA ARG A 23 14.26 4.17 -0.69
C ARG A 23 14.66 5.48 -1.38
N ASN A 24 13.68 6.13 -2.00
CA ASN A 24 13.80 7.51 -2.46
C ASN A 24 12.96 8.41 -1.55
N GLU A 25 13.61 9.06 -0.58
CA GLU A 25 12.92 9.84 0.45
C GLU A 25 12.12 11.02 -0.12
N ALA A 26 12.60 11.65 -1.21
CA ALA A 26 11.88 12.73 -1.87
C ALA A 26 10.58 12.25 -2.53
N VAL A 27 10.64 11.10 -3.20
CA VAL A 27 9.47 10.46 -3.82
C VAL A 27 8.47 10.00 -2.74
N ILE A 28 8.96 9.33 -1.69
CA ILE A 28 8.12 8.91 -0.57
C ILE A 28 7.44 10.12 0.08
N GLY A 29 8.20 11.19 0.32
CA GLY A 29 7.65 12.45 0.85
C GLY A 29 6.48 12.97 0.02
N LYS A 30 6.65 13.06 -1.31
CA LYS A 30 5.60 13.50 -2.24
C LYS A 30 4.38 12.56 -2.24
N ILE A 31 4.60 11.24 -2.21
CA ILE A 31 3.52 10.25 -2.14
C ILE A 31 2.67 10.46 -0.87
N LEU A 32 3.33 10.64 0.27
CA LEU A 32 2.64 10.79 1.56
C LEU A 32 1.93 12.14 1.68
N ASP A 33 2.49 13.21 1.11
CA ASP A 33 1.82 14.52 1.03
C ASP A 33 0.53 14.43 0.21
N ASN A 34 0.60 13.83 -0.97
CA ASN A 34 -0.54 13.62 -1.84
C ASN A 34 -1.60 12.70 -1.20
N ALA A 35 -1.18 11.72 -0.41
CA ALA A 35 -2.06 10.81 0.33
C ALA A 35 -2.74 11.47 1.53
N GLY A 36 -2.35 12.68 1.92
CA GLY A 36 -2.91 13.40 3.07
C GLY A 36 -2.42 12.90 4.42
N ILE A 37 -1.24 12.26 4.48
CA ILE A 37 -0.64 11.81 5.73
C ILE A 37 -0.14 13.02 6.52
N ARG A 38 -0.80 13.30 7.65
CA ARG A 38 -0.56 14.46 8.52
C ARG A 38 -0.83 14.11 9.98
N PRO A 39 -0.50 15.00 10.93
CA PRO A 39 -0.78 14.76 12.34
C PRO A 39 -2.25 14.45 12.61
N GLY A 40 -2.49 13.46 13.47
CA GLY A 40 -3.83 13.09 13.94
C GLY A 40 -4.60 12.09 13.07
N VAL A 41 -4.13 11.75 11.86
CA VAL A 41 -4.83 10.79 10.99
C VAL A 41 -4.65 9.34 11.46
N SER A 42 -5.66 8.51 11.18
CA SER A 42 -5.59 7.06 11.25
C SER A 42 -5.21 6.50 9.87
N VAL A 43 -4.20 5.61 9.84
CA VAL A 43 -3.65 5.03 8.61
C VAL A 43 -3.88 3.52 8.58
N LEU A 44 -4.32 2.99 7.43
CA LEU A 44 -4.23 1.58 7.09
C LEU A 44 -3.15 1.40 6.02
N ASP A 45 -2.09 0.66 6.35
CA ASP A 45 -1.01 0.30 5.44
C ASP A 45 -1.23 -1.13 4.93
N VAL A 46 -1.61 -1.26 3.67
CA VAL A 46 -2.03 -2.50 3.03
C VAL A 46 -0.86 -3.14 2.30
N ALA A 47 -0.58 -4.41 2.58
CA ALA A 47 0.61 -5.15 2.16
C ALA A 47 1.88 -4.40 2.60
N CYS A 48 1.96 -4.16 3.91
CA CYS A 48 2.97 -3.31 4.53
C CYS A 48 4.40 -3.90 4.47
N GLY A 49 4.56 -5.16 4.07
CA GLY A 49 5.81 -5.89 4.10
C GLY A 49 6.39 -5.89 5.52
N THR A 50 7.67 -5.59 5.64
CA THR A 50 8.37 -5.44 6.92
C THR A 50 8.10 -4.09 7.62
N GLY A 51 7.06 -3.35 7.20
CA GLY A 51 6.69 -2.05 7.77
C GLY A 51 7.45 -0.87 7.15
N VAL A 52 7.68 -0.91 5.83
CA VAL A 52 8.53 0.04 5.08
C VAL A 52 8.18 1.51 5.29
N LEU A 53 6.89 1.85 5.37
CA LEU A 53 6.41 3.23 5.54
C LEU A 53 5.99 3.59 6.98
N ILE A 54 5.98 2.63 7.92
CA ILE A 54 5.55 2.90 9.31
C ILE A 54 6.35 4.05 9.95
N PRO A 55 7.70 4.11 9.82
CA PRO A 55 8.49 5.23 10.36
C PRO A 55 8.04 6.59 9.82
N ASP A 56 7.64 6.65 8.55
CA ASP A 56 7.23 7.90 7.90
C ASP A 56 5.86 8.36 8.42
N TYR A 57 4.92 7.44 8.64
CA TYR A 57 3.62 7.76 9.25
C TYR A 57 3.80 8.29 10.68
N LEU A 58 4.64 7.64 11.47
CA LEU A 58 4.93 8.06 12.85
C LEU A 58 5.62 9.42 12.88
N LYS A 59 6.63 9.65 12.02
CA LYS A 59 7.32 10.94 11.89
C LYS A 59 6.38 12.08 11.51
N ARG A 60 5.33 11.78 10.73
CA ARG A 60 4.29 12.75 10.35
C ARG A 60 3.19 12.92 11.40
N GLY A 61 3.28 12.22 12.53
CA GLY A 61 2.35 12.33 13.66
C GLY A 61 1.01 11.64 13.44
N ALA A 62 0.96 10.56 12.65
CA ALA A 62 -0.23 9.73 12.56
C ALA A 62 -0.67 9.27 13.96
N ALA A 63 -1.94 9.42 14.29
CA ALA A 63 -2.47 9.06 15.61
C ALA A 63 -2.53 7.53 15.81
N ARG A 64 -2.81 6.80 14.72
CA ARG A 64 -2.91 5.34 14.72
C ARG A 64 -2.45 4.80 13.37
N VAL A 65 -1.63 3.75 13.40
CA VAL A 65 -1.22 2.99 12.22
C VAL A 65 -1.68 1.55 12.39
N THR A 66 -2.52 1.08 11.48
CA THR A 66 -2.84 -0.34 11.32
C THR A 66 -2.15 -0.81 10.04
N ALA A 67 -1.25 -1.76 10.17
CA ALA A 67 -0.53 -2.35 9.04
C ALA A 67 -0.97 -3.80 8.85
N ILE A 68 -1.13 -4.25 7.63
CA ILE A 68 -1.55 -5.62 7.34
C ILE A 68 -0.73 -6.18 6.18
N ASP A 69 -0.24 -7.41 6.36
CA ASP A 69 0.40 -8.17 5.30
C ASP A 69 -0.12 -9.61 5.28
N ILE A 70 -0.20 -10.18 4.08
CA ILE A 70 -0.69 -11.54 3.91
C ILE A 70 0.38 -12.58 4.20
N ALA A 71 1.67 -12.21 4.08
CA ALA A 71 2.83 -13.06 4.33
C ALA A 71 3.17 -13.06 5.83
N PRO A 72 3.08 -14.19 6.53
CA PRO A 72 3.32 -14.28 7.98
C PRO A 72 4.68 -13.74 8.42
N GLU A 73 5.75 -14.04 7.68
CA GLU A 73 7.10 -13.58 8.03
C GLU A 73 7.27 -12.07 7.86
N MET A 74 6.68 -11.47 6.83
CA MET A 74 6.62 -10.01 6.66
C MET A 74 5.94 -9.35 7.86
N ALA A 75 4.74 -9.81 8.20
CA ALA A 75 3.96 -9.28 9.33
C ALA A 75 4.67 -9.50 10.67
N ARG A 76 5.36 -10.63 10.87
CA ARG A 76 6.14 -10.91 12.06
C ARG A 76 7.27 -9.89 12.24
N ILE A 77 8.08 -9.69 11.19
CA ILE A 77 9.20 -8.73 11.20
C ILE A 77 8.68 -7.31 11.45
N ALA A 78 7.61 -6.90 10.77
CA ALA A 78 7.01 -5.58 11.00
C ALA A 78 6.55 -5.39 12.45
N ARG A 79 5.93 -6.40 13.06
CA ARG A 79 5.47 -6.35 14.46
C ARG A 79 6.62 -6.22 15.45
N GLU A 80 7.72 -6.93 15.21
CA GLU A 80 8.92 -6.87 16.05
C GLU A 80 9.64 -5.52 15.93
N LYS A 81 9.65 -4.91 14.75
CA LYS A 81 10.29 -3.60 14.49
C LYS A 81 9.50 -2.44 15.10
N PHE A 82 8.17 -2.55 15.18
CA PHE A 82 7.29 -1.44 15.55
C PHE A 82 6.36 -1.79 16.73
N PRO A 83 6.91 -1.90 17.95
CA PRO A 83 6.15 -2.28 19.15
C PRO A 83 5.39 -1.11 19.80
N GLN A 84 5.29 0.08 19.13
CA GLN A 84 4.64 1.25 19.68
C GLN A 84 3.14 1.01 19.87
N GLU A 85 2.55 1.54 20.94
CA GLU A 85 1.13 1.36 21.30
C GLU A 85 0.16 1.82 20.21
N ASN A 86 0.53 2.82 19.42
CA ASN A 86 -0.29 3.34 18.33
C ASN A 86 -0.05 2.62 16.98
N VAL A 87 0.72 1.54 16.97
CA VAL A 87 0.96 0.69 15.80
C VAL A 87 0.39 -0.70 16.06
N THR A 88 -0.47 -1.17 15.14
CA THR A 88 -0.99 -2.54 15.16
C THR A 88 -0.62 -3.23 13.85
N VAL A 89 0.08 -4.36 13.92
CA VAL A 89 0.43 -5.16 12.74
C VAL A 89 -0.38 -6.45 12.73
N LEU A 90 -1.11 -6.66 11.65
CA LEU A 90 -1.97 -7.82 11.40
C LEU A 90 -1.34 -8.73 10.33
N CYS A 91 -1.53 -10.04 10.46
CA CYS A 91 -1.28 -10.99 9.39
C CYS A 91 -2.62 -11.41 8.80
N GLY A 92 -2.84 -11.15 7.49
CA GLY A 92 -4.10 -11.50 6.85
C GLY A 92 -4.29 -10.89 5.47
N ASP A 93 -5.38 -11.31 4.82
CA ASP A 93 -5.79 -10.80 3.50
C ASP A 93 -6.56 -9.47 3.67
N ALA A 94 -5.95 -8.37 3.27
CA ALA A 94 -6.55 -7.04 3.35
C ALA A 94 -7.85 -6.92 2.54
N ALA A 95 -8.02 -7.72 1.46
CA ALA A 95 -9.25 -7.71 0.65
C ALA A 95 -10.44 -8.40 1.33
N ARG A 96 -10.23 -9.10 2.44
CA ARG A 96 -11.24 -9.86 3.18
C ARG A 96 -11.34 -9.49 4.65
N THR A 97 -10.30 -8.85 5.20
CA THR A 97 -10.25 -8.46 6.61
C THR A 97 -11.31 -7.40 6.91
N ARG A 98 -12.05 -7.60 8.00
CA ARG A 98 -12.97 -6.59 8.54
C ARG A 98 -12.26 -5.79 9.59
N PHE A 99 -12.40 -4.47 9.52
CA PHE A 99 -11.87 -3.54 10.51
C PHE A 99 -13.01 -2.90 11.26
N GLU A 100 -12.86 -2.76 12.59
CA GLU A 100 -13.92 -2.22 13.45
C GLU A 100 -14.13 -0.71 13.28
N THR A 101 -13.08 0.00 12.90
CA THR A 101 -13.11 1.46 12.74
C THR A 101 -12.60 1.86 11.35
N PRO A 102 -13.20 2.90 10.74
CA PRO A 102 -12.72 3.41 9.46
C PRO A 102 -11.37 4.12 9.60
N PHE A 103 -10.77 4.45 8.44
CA PHE A 103 -9.46 5.09 8.32
C PHE A 103 -9.55 6.41 7.58
N ASP A 104 -8.69 7.37 7.98
CA ASP A 104 -8.56 8.65 7.27
C ASP A 104 -7.71 8.50 6.01
N CYS A 105 -6.70 7.63 6.06
CA CYS A 105 -5.83 7.35 4.93
C CYS A 105 -5.60 5.84 4.79
N ILE A 106 -5.75 5.33 3.57
CA ILE A 106 -5.41 3.94 3.22
C ILE A 106 -4.31 3.99 2.16
N MET A 107 -3.21 3.28 2.41
CA MET A 107 -2.05 3.21 1.52
C MET A 107 -1.84 1.79 1.02
N VAL A 108 -1.62 1.64 -0.30
CA VAL A 108 -1.09 0.44 -0.96
C VAL A 108 0.20 0.87 -1.66
N TYR A 109 1.35 0.61 -1.04
CA TYR A 109 2.65 1.07 -1.53
C TYR A 109 3.49 -0.10 -2.04
N ASN A 110 3.95 -0.01 -3.29
CA ASN A 110 4.77 -1.02 -3.99
C ASN A 110 4.18 -2.45 -4.00
N ALA A 111 2.86 -2.60 -3.88
CA ALA A 111 2.23 -3.90 -3.69
C ALA A 111 1.06 -4.19 -4.64
N PHE A 112 0.48 -3.17 -5.28
CA PHE A 112 -0.77 -3.30 -6.03
C PHE A 112 -0.76 -4.38 -7.13
N PRO A 113 0.32 -4.63 -7.90
CA PRO A 113 0.36 -5.69 -8.90
C PRO A 113 0.19 -7.12 -8.36
N HIS A 114 0.33 -7.31 -7.04
CA HIS A 114 0.20 -8.62 -6.38
C HIS A 114 -1.24 -8.95 -5.97
N PHE A 115 -2.19 -8.05 -6.19
CA PHE A 115 -3.61 -8.30 -5.92
C PHE A 115 -4.31 -8.85 -7.16
N PRO A 116 -4.94 -10.05 -7.08
CA PRO A 116 -5.55 -10.70 -8.24
C PRO A 116 -6.83 -10.01 -8.73
N GLU A 117 -7.56 -9.36 -7.83
CA GLU A 117 -8.87 -8.74 -8.09
C GLU A 117 -8.83 -7.23 -7.75
N PRO A 118 -8.17 -6.39 -8.57
CA PRO A 118 -7.92 -4.98 -8.25
C PRO A 118 -9.20 -4.16 -8.04
N GLU A 119 -10.24 -4.39 -8.82
CA GLU A 119 -11.52 -3.68 -8.68
C GLU A 119 -12.21 -3.99 -7.35
N ARG A 120 -12.21 -5.26 -6.97
CA ARG A 120 -12.78 -5.70 -5.70
C ARG A 120 -12.01 -5.16 -4.49
N LEU A 121 -10.68 -5.14 -4.59
CA LEU A 121 -9.83 -4.53 -3.56
C LEU A 121 -10.17 -3.05 -3.37
N ILE A 122 -10.21 -2.28 -4.48
CA ILE A 122 -10.52 -0.84 -4.43
C ILE A 122 -11.91 -0.60 -3.81
N ALA A 123 -12.94 -1.36 -4.23
CA ALA A 123 -14.28 -1.25 -3.69
C ALA A 123 -14.31 -1.52 -2.18
N HIS A 124 -13.63 -2.58 -1.73
CA HIS A 124 -13.52 -2.93 -0.32
C HIS A 124 -12.82 -1.83 0.49
N LEU A 125 -11.63 -1.40 0.05
CA LEU A 125 -10.84 -0.38 0.75
C LEU A 125 -11.55 0.98 0.77
N ALA A 126 -12.23 1.37 -0.31
CA ALA A 126 -13.02 2.60 -0.34
C ALA A 126 -14.14 2.62 0.70
N GLY A 127 -14.73 1.44 0.98
CA GLY A 127 -15.74 1.26 2.04
C GLY A 127 -15.21 1.46 3.46
N LEU A 128 -13.89 1.30 3.66
CA LEU A 128 -13.23 1.43 4.97
C LEU A 128 -12.77 2.85 5.29
N LEU A 129 -12.93 3.82 4.37
CA LEU A 129 -12.54 5.21 4.59
C LEU A 129 -13.56 5.98 5.45
N THR A 130 -13.08 6.92 6.23
CA THR A 130 -13.91 8.00 6.79
C THR A 130 -14.45 8.90 5.66
N PRO A 131 -15.56 9.65 5.86
CA PRO A 131 -15.94 10.72 4.93
C PRO A 131 -14.78 11.70 4.74
N GLY A 132 -14.42 12.02 3.48
CA GLY A 132 -13.26 12.85 3.16
C GLY A 132 -11.90 12.13 3.25
N GLY A 133 -11.85 10.89 3.70
CA GLY A 133 -10.64 10.07 3.74
C GLY A 133 -10.12 9.68 2.36
N THR A 134 -8.86 9.25 2.27
CA THR A 134 -8.14 8.98 1.02
C THR A 134 -7.69 7.53 0.89
N LEU A 135 -7.86 6.96 -0.30
CA LEU A 135 -7.20 5.73 -0.73
C LEU A 135 -6.09 6.08 -1.72
N THR A 136 -4.90 5.55 -1.49
CA THR A 136 -3.73 5.74 -2.34
C THR A 136 -3.18 4.41 -2.80
N VAL A 137 -2.96 4.27 -4.11
CA VAL A 137 -2.07 3.26 -4.69
C VAL A 137 -0.86 3.99 -5.25
N ALA A 138 0.35 3.62 -4.79
CA ALA A 138 1.57 4.28 -5.20
C ALA A 138 2.75 3.30 -5.34
N HIS A 139 3.69 3.67 -6.21
CA HIS A 139 4.97 3.01 -6.38
C HIS A 139 6.09 4.05 -6.40
N GLY A 140 7.19 3.77 -5.68
CA GLY A 140 8.39 4.60 -5.63
C GLY A 140 9.31 4.43 -6.84
N LEU A 141 8.82 3.82 -7.92
CA LEU A 141 9.47 3.64 -9.22
C LEU A 141 8.47 4.00 -10.33
N SER A 142 8.99 4.41 -11.49
CA SER A 142 8.16 4.53 -12.68
C SER A 142 7.54 3.20 -13.08
N ARG A 143 6.42 3.23 -13.79
CA ARG A 143 5.75 2.03 -14.27
C ARG A 143 6.70 1.15 -15.11
N SER A 144 7.46 1.74 -16.03
CA SER A 144 8.39 1.01 -16.90
C SER A 144 9.53 0.36 -16.12
N ALA A 145 10.07 1.03 -15.11
CA ALA A 145 11.11 0.46 -14.24
C ALA A 145 10.56 -0.70 -13.40
N LEU A 146 9.33 -0.58 -12.90
CA LEU A 146 8.67 -1.62 -12.14
C LEU A 146 8.36 -2.85 -13.00
N ASP A 147 7.79 -2.66 -14.19
CA ASP A 147 7.49 -3.76 -15.12
C ASP A 147 8.77 -4.53 -15.48
N ALA A 148 9.87 -3.81 -15.80
CA ALA A 148 11.17 -4.43 -16.06
C ALA A 148 11.76 -5.18 -14.85
N HIS A 149 11.51 -4.70 -13.63
CA HIS A 149 11.92 -5.37 -12.39
C HIS A 149 11.10 -6.65 -12.18
N HIS A 150 9.77 -6.59 -12.34
CA HIS A 150 8.89 -7.74 -12.13
C HIS A 150 9.09 -8.85 -13.15
N GLU A 151 9.40 -8.53 -14.42
CA GLU A 151 9.73 -9.55 -15.42
C GLU A 151 10.90 -10.42 -14.99
N LYS A 152 11.87 -9.86 -14.27
CA LYS A 152 13.07 -10.56 -13.81
C LYS A 152 12.89 -11.30 -12.49
N THR A 153 12.10 -10.76 -11.56
CA THR A 153 12.11 -11.20 -10.15
C THR A 153 10.78 -11.73 -9.64
N ALA A 154 9.65 -11.23 -10.15
CA ALA A 154 8.33 -11.47 -9.57
C ALA A 154 7.23 -11.81 -10.58
N ARG A 155 7.59 -12.25 -11.80
CA ARG A 155 6.64 -12.53 -12.89
C ARG A 155 5.52 -13.49 -12.51
N ALA A 156 5.83 -14.50 -11.70
CA ALA A 156 4.87 -15.52 -11.28
C ALA A 156 3.83 -14.99 -10.26
N VAL A 157 4.15 -13.90 -9.58
CA VAL A 157 3.34 -13.32 -8.48
C VAL A 157 2.90 -11.87 -8.76
N SER A 158 2.96 -11.42 -10.01
CA SER A 158 2.57 -10.06 -10.41
C SER A 158 1.71 -10.06 -11.66
N ASN A 159 0.64 -9.26 -11.66
CA ASN A 159 -0.21 -8.98 -12.82
C ASN A 159 0.29 -7.78 -13.65
N GLY A 160 1.44 -7.20 -13.29
CA GLY A 160 1.90 -5.92 -13.83
C GLY A 160 1.12 -4.72 -13.26
N LEU A 161 1.67 -3.53 -13.46
CA LEU A 161 1.03 -2.30 -13.01
C LEU A 161 0.08 -1.76 -14.08
N LEU A 162 -1.18 -1.55 -13.73
CA LEU A 162 -2.18 -0.98 -14.64
C LEU A 162 -1.73 0.39 -15.17
N PRO A 163 -2.09 0.79 -16.41
CA PRO A 163 -1.98 2.18 -16.84
C PRO A 163 -2.67 3.10 -15.84
N VAL A 164 -2.10 4.28 -15.58
CA VAL A 164 -2.62 5.20 -14.56
C VAL A 164 -4.07 5.61 -14.80
N GLU A 165 -4.47 5.79 -16.06
CA GLU A 165 -5.85 6.13 -16.42
C GLU A 165 -6.82 4.95 -16.17
N THR A 166 -6.36 3.71 -16.39
CA THR A 166 -7.15 2.52 -16.09
C THR A 166 -7.40 2.40 -14.58
N LEU A 167 -6.34 2.57 -13.77
CA LEU A 167 -6.47 2.54 -12.31
C LEU A 167 -7.34 3.69 -11.81
N ALA A 168 -7.15 4.91 -12.33
CA ALA A 168 -7.99 6.06 -12.00
C ALA A 168 -9.48 5.81 -12.35
N GLY A 169 -9.75 5.13 -13.46
CA GLY A 169 -11.11 4.70 -13.84
C GLY A 169 -11.74 3.74 -12.82
N LEU A 170 -10.96 2.82 -12.26
CA LEU A 170 -11.44 1.93 -11.18
C LEU A 170 -11.74 2.72 -9.90
N PHE A 171 -10.88 3.66 -9.52
CA PHE A 171 -11.09 4.55 -8.38
C PHE A 171 -12.35 5.40 -8.54
N ALA A 172 -12.57 5.95 -9.73
CA ALA A 172 -13.69 6.85 -10.02
C ALA A 172 -15.08 6.21 -9.82
N LYS A 173 -15.17 4.87 -9.81
CA LYS A 173 -16.39 4.13 -9.51
C LYS A 173 -16.84 4.34 -8.05
N HIS A 174 -15.92 4.61 -7.13
CA HIS A 174 -16.17 4.64 -5.69
C HIS A 174 -15.74 5.95 -5.02
N LEU A 175 -14.79 6.67 -5.61
CA LEU A 175 -14.08 7.80 -5.02
C LEU A 175 -14.00 8.96 -6.03
N THR A 176 -13.71 10.17 -5.52
CA THR A 176 -13.30 11.29 -6.37
C THR A 176 -11.78 11.24 -6.55
N VAL A 177 -11.30 11.01 -7.78
CA VAL A 177 -9.86 10.98 -8.07
C VAL A 177 -9.27 12.37 -7.96
N THR A 178 -8.28 12.54 -7.09
CA THR A 178 -7.63 13.82 -6.79
C THR A 178 -6.20 13.91 -7.32
N VAL A 179 -5.52 12.77 -7.46
CA VAL A 179 -4.14 12.70 -7.98
C VAL A 179 -4.01 11.57 -8.98
N ARG A 180 -3.30 11.85 -10.08
CA ARG A 180 -2.86 10.87 -11.09
C ARG A 180 -1.46 11.23 -11.53
N ILE A 181 -0.49 10.40 -11.22
CA ILE A 181 0.92 10.59 -11.57
C ILE A 181 1.46 9.28 -12.14
N SER A 182 2.09 9.35 -13.30
CA SER A 182 2.89 8.28 -13.89
C SER A 182 4.00 8.93 -14.69
N ASP A 183 5.12 9.18 -14.03
CA ASP A 183 6.28 9.87 -14.60
C ASP A 183 7.55 9.00 -14.56
N GLY A 184 8.72 9.59 -14.74
CA GLY A 184 10.01 8.89 -14.72
C GLY A 184 10.42 8.37 -13.33
N ASP A 185 9.84 8.92 -12.27
CA ASP A 185 10.29 8.68 -10.90
C ASP A 185 9.28 7.87 -10.06
N MET A 186 7.98 8.04 -10.34
CA MET A 186 6.94 7.46 -9.50
C MET A 186 5.63 7.17 -10.26
N TYR A 187 4.80 6.37 -9.60
CA TYR A 187 3.43 6.13 -10.00
C TYR A 187 2.51 6.35 -8.81
N GLN A 188 1.39 7.09 -9.00
CA GLN A 188 0.42 7.31 -7.92
C GLN A 188 -0.98 7.61 -8.44
N VAL A 189 -1.99 6.99 -7.81
CA VAL A 189 -3.39 7.38 -7.91
C VAL A 189 -3.92 7.59 -6.49
N VAL A 190 -4.58 8.74 -6.26
CA VAL A 190 -5.28 9.04 -5.01
C VAL A 190 -6.74 9.30 -5.31
N GLY A 191 -7.60 8.64 -4.55
CA GLY A 191 -9.03 8.88 -4.57
C GLY A 191 -9.54 9.26 -3.18
N GLN A 192 -10.42 10.24 -3.10
CA GLN A 192 -11.02 10.73 -1.87
C GLN A 192 -12.47 10.27 -1.76
N ARG A 193 -12.86 9.76 -0.59
CA ARG A 193 -14.27 9.45 -0.28
C ARG A 193 -15.07 10.76 -0.19
N ARG A 194 -16.21 10.80 -0.84
CA ARG A 194 -17.14 11.94 -0.74
C ARG A 194 -17.59 12.14 0.70
N LEU A 195 -17.85 13.39 1.05
CA LEU A 195 -18.38 13.80 2.36
C LEU A 195 -19.81 13.25 2.58
#